data_a452cb948e02997ebb65a28ec4d74d08
#
_entry.id   a452cb948e02997ebb65a28ec4d74d08
#
_cell.length_a   1.000
_cell.length_b   1.000
_cell.length_c   1.000
_cell.angle_alpha   90.00
_cell.angle_beta   90.00
_cell.angle_gamma   90.00
#
_symmetry.space_group_name_H-M   'P 1'
#
loop_
_entity.id
_entity.type
_entity.pdbx_description
1 polymer ?
#
loop_
_entity_poly.entity_id
_entity_poly.type
_entity_poly.pdbx_seq_one_letter_code
_entity_poly.pdbx_strand_id
1 'polypeptide(L)'
;HINKIEKLVLRLAQRAFQLHLFKSTIINDQYSMLIKDHVEYDLSVLIPVLLKLGTLKEPEIPIEKYIHYVKSNDKELLPLVLELVESTFTSNTKKFILPLIDPDIKPSKVAIGLFDTKFLPKDDFLLLWMESNHIWKKNISLDYCLKNEKINLLKKIDWKSINNIKTDYNFLDKTEKLYLNRNFIDNKILIEEENNMYSILEKTILLKSVNLFQNIPGNILSKIAQIASEIHLEEKDIIFKEG
;
A
#
# COMPACT_ATOMS: atom_id res chain seq x y z
N HIS A 1 11.98 -26.91 13.44
CA HIS A 1 11.52 -26.12 12.26
C HIS A 1 10.09 -25.56 12.44
N ILE A 2 9.17 -26.28 13.09
CA ILE A 2 7.76 -25.86 13.31
C ILE A 2 7.69 -24.51 14.04
N ASN A 3 8.40 -24.35 15.15
CA ASN A 3 8.44 -23.09 15.91
C ASN A 3 8.92 -21.88 15.08
N LYS A 4 9.73 -22.09 14.03
CA LYS A 4 10.17 -21.00 13.16
C LYS A 4 9.06 -20.56 12.20
N ILE A 5 8.30 -21.51 11.67
CA ILE A 5 7.16 -21.22 10.78
C ILE A 5 6.06 -20.50 11.57
N GLU A 6 5.69 -20.98 12.75
CA GLU A 6 4.68 -20.32 13.60
C GLU A 6 5.08 -18.88 13.99
N LYS A 7 6.36 -18.67 14.33
CA LYS A 7 6.87 -17.31 14.58
C LYS A 7 6.80 -16.41 13.34
N LEU A 8 7.04 -16.97 12.15
CA LEU A 8 6.93 -16.21 10.90
C LEU A 8 5.47 -15.88 10.61
N VAL A 9 4.57 -16.84 10.74
CA VAL A 9 3.11 -16.63 10.59
C VAL A 9 2.64 -15.53 11.53
N LEU A 10 3.04 -15.58 12.81
CA LEU A 10 2.67 -14.57 13.80
C LEU A 10 3.14 -13.16 13.39
N ARG A 11 4.39 -13.01 12.93
CA ARG A 11 4.92 -11.72 12.48
C ARG A 11 4.17 -11.18 11.26
N LEU A 12 3.89 -12.03 10.28
CA LEU A 12 3.18 -11.63 9.07
C LEU A 12 1.72 -11.31 9.36
N ALA A 13 1.06 -12.10 10.21
CA ALA A 13 -0.29 -11.80 10.67
C ALA A 13 -0.33 -10.44 11.42
N GLN A 14 0.60 -10.20 12.36
CA GLN A 14 0.69 -8.92 13.06
C GLN A 14 0.85 -7.75 12.09
N ARG A 15 1.67 -7.92 11.03
CA ARG A 15 1.81 -6.91 9.97
C ARG A 15 0.49 -6.69 9.22
N ALA A 16 -0.25 -7.74 8.89
CA ALA A 16 -1.55 -7.61 8.23
C ALA A 16 -2.56 -6.87 9.11
N PHE A 17 -2.62 -7.17 10.40
CA PHE A 17 -3.46 -6.45 11.36
C PHE A 17 -3.05 -4.98 11.52
N GLN A 18 -1.75 -4.68 11.54
CA GLN A 18 -1.26 -3.29 11.55
C GLN A 18 -1.74 -2.52 10.30
N LEU A 19 -1.73 -3.15 9.12
CA LEU A 19 -2.23 -2.55 7.89
C LEU A 19 -3.76 -2.30 7.97
N HIS A 20 -4.54 -3.24 8.49
CA HIS A 20 -5.98 -3.05 8.70
C HIS A 20 -6.28 -1.92 9.70
N LEU A 21 -5.53 -1.85 10.81
CA LEU A 21 -5.66 -0.75 11.77
C LEU A 21 -5.31 0.59 11.11
N PHE A 22 -4.19 0.67 10.42
CA PHE A 22 -3.76 1.87 9.72
C PHE A 22 -4.83 2.32 8.71
N LYS A 23 -5.32 1.41 7.85
CA LYS A 23 -6.39 1.69 6.89
C LYS A 23 -7.65 2.26 7.56
N SER A 24 -8.03 1.70 8.72
CA SER A 24 -9.22 2.14 9.45
C SER A 24 -9.10 3.55 10.05
N THR A 25 -7.89 4.06 10.22
CA THR A 25 -7.60 5.39 10.79
C THR A 25 -7.35 6.48 9.73
N ILE A 26 -7.16 6.09 8.47
CA ILE A 26 -6.97 7.03 7.36
C ILE A 26 -8.33 7.64 6.97
N ILE A 27 -8.37 8.97 6.93
CA ILE A 27 -9.57 9.72 6.50
C ILE A 27 -9.90 9.33 5.05
N ASN A 28 -11.19 9.25 4.74
CA ASN A 28 -11.63 8.94 3.39
C ASN A 28 -11.72 10.21 2.55
N ASP A 29 -10.60 10.65 2.01
CA ASP A 29 -10.46 11.80 1.12
C ASP A 29 -9.71 11.41 -0.17
N GLN A 30 -9.64 12.33 -1.12
CA GLN A 30 -8.94 12.12 -2.39
C GLN A 30 -7.44 11.88 -2.22
N TYR A 31 -6.81 12.44 -1.18
CA TYR A 31 -5.37 12.33 -0.93
C TYR A 31 -4.99 11.00 -0.29
N SER A 32 -5.95 10.30 0.31
CA SER A 32 -5.73 9.00 0.94
C SER A 32 -5.86 7.83 -0.02
N MET A 33 -6.33 8.05 -1.25
CA MET A 33 -6.65 7.00 -2.20
C MET A 33 -5.45 6.09 -2.48
N LEU A 34 -4.27 6.66 -2.77
CA LEU A 34 -3.06 5.89 -3.07
C LEU A 34 -2.52 5.14 -1.86
N ILE A 35 -2.66 5.70 -0.65
CA ILE A 35 -2.30 5.01 0.60
C ILE A 35 -3.17 3.78 0.80
N LYS A 36 -4.49 3.93 0.67
CA LYS A 36 -5.45 2.82 0.84
C LYS A 36 -5.23 1.74 -0.21
N ASP A 37 -5.05 2.12 -1.46
CA ASP A 37 -4.72 1.22 -2.56
C ASP A 37 -3.45 0.41 -2.27
N HIS A 38 -2.42 1.06 -1.73
CA HIS A 38 -1.18 0.35 -1.39
C HIS A 38 -1.34 -0.58 -0.19
N VAL A 39 -2.13 -0.21 0.81
CA VAL A 39 -2.47 -1.11 1.93
C VAL A 39 -3.20 -2.36 1.41
N GLU A 40 -4.17 -2.20 0.51
CA GLU A 40 -4.86 -3.32 -0.13
C GLU A 40 -3.91 -4.21 -0.92
N TYR A 41 -2.98 -3.60 -1.66
CA TYR A 41 -1.94 -4.34 -2.37
C TYR A 41 -1.07 -5.16 -1.40
N ASP A 42 -0.56 -4.53 -0.32
CA ASP A 42 0.25 -5.24 0.68
C ASP A 42 -0.54 -6.40 1.33
N LEU A 43 -1.83 -6.21 1.64
CA LEU A 43 -2.70 -7.25 2.18
C LEU A 43 -2.93 -8.37 1.16
N SER A 44 -3.16 -8.04 -0.11
CA SER A 44 -3.35 -9.02 -1.19
C SER A 44 -2.12 -9.91 -1.44
N VAL A 45 -0.94 -9.49 -0.98
CA VAL A 45 0.29 -10.29 -0.99
C VAL A 45 0.46 -11.08 0.31
N LEU A 46 0.19 -10.45 1.47
CA LEU A 46 0.42 -11.07 2.79
C LEU A 46 -0.53 -12.22 3.07
N ILE A 47 -1.82 -12.09 2.77
CA ILE A 47 -2.82 -13.12 3.08
C ILE A 47 -2.53 -14.45 2.34
N PRO A 48 -2.25 -14.44 1.02
CA PRO A 48 -1.79 -15.65 0.32
C PRO A 48 -0.53 -16.29 0.92
N VAL A 49 0.45 -15.49 1.34
CA VAL A 49 1.66 -16.00 1.98
C VAL A 49 1.33 -16.67 3.33
N LEU A 50 0.43 -16.10 4.13
CA LEU A 50 -0.03 -16.70 5.37
C LEU A 50 -0.72 -18.05 5.14
N LEU A 51 -1.58 -18.15 4.13
CA LEU A 51 -2.25 -19.40 3.75
C LEU A 51 -1.23 -20.46 3.31
N LYS A 52 -0.26 -20.11 2.45
CA LYS A 52 0.81 -21.03 2.03
C LYS A 52 1.65 -21.52 3.20
N LEU A 53 2.00 -20.64 4.13
CA LEU A 53 2.79 -21.02 5.31
C LEU A 53 2.02 -21.97 6.24
N GLY A 54 0.71 -21.78 6.38
CA GLY A 54 -0.12 -22.62 7.22
C GLY A 54 -0.31 -24.03 6.66
N THR A 55 -0.31 -24.18 5.34
CA THR A 55 -0.51 -25.46 4.64
C THR A 55 0.79 -26.17 4.25
N LEU A 56 1.95 -25.68 4.66
CA LEU A 56 3.25 -26.27 4.29
C LEU A 56 3.43 -27.74 4.65
N LYS A 57 2.69 -28.24 5.65
CA LYS A 57 2.75 -29.64 6.08
C LYS A 57 1.80 -30.56 5.31
N GLU A 58 0.90 -29.97 4.55
CA GLU A 58 -0.16 -30.64 3.83
C GLU A 58 0.00 -30.38 2.32
N PRO A 59 1.03 -30.97 1.67
CA PRO A 59 1.36 -30.68 0.27
C PRO A 59 0.24 -31.09 -0.72
N GLU A 60 -0.64 -31.99 -0.30
CA GLU A 60 -1.80 -32.46 -1.07
C GLU A 60 -2.86 -31.35 -1.27
N ILE A 61 -2.83 -30.31 -0.42
CA ILE A 61 -3.83 -29.25 -0.48
C ILE A 61 -3.56 -28.34 -1.69
N PRO A 62 -4.52 -28.20 -2.62
CA PRO A 62 -4.37 -27.30 -3.77
C PRO A 62 -4.51 -25.83 -3.35
N ILE A 63 -3.55 -25.33 -2.55
CA ILE A 63 -3.62 -24.01 -1.90
C ILE A 63 -3.83 -22.86 -2.86
N GLU A 64 -3.34 -22.94 -4.10
CA GLU A 64 -3.54 -21.91 -5.12
C GLU A 64 -5.02 -21.70 -5.47
N LYS A 65 -5.83 -22.75 -5.42
CA LYS A 65 -7.28 -22.67 -5.61
C LYS A 65 -7.94 -21.83 -4.50
N TYR A 66 -7.56 -22.08 -3.25
CA TYR A 66 -8.09 -21.34 -2.10
C TYR A 66 -7.62 -19.87 -2.08
N ILE A 67 -6.37 -19.63 -2.49
CA ILE A 67 -5.87 -18.26 -2.68
C ILE A 67 -6.67 -17.53 -3.76
N HIS A 68 -7.04 -18.20 -4.83
CA HIS A 68 -7.91 -17.62 -5.86
C HIS A 68 -9.28 -17.24 -5.27
N TYR A 69 -9.87 -18.09 -4.43
CA TYR A 69 -11.15 -17.79 -3.76
C TYR A 69 -11.08 -16.54 -2.87
N VAL A 70 -10.00 -16.40 -2.09
CA VAL A 70 -9.79 -15.19 -1.29
C VAL A 70 -9.64 -13.94 -2.18
N LYS A 71 -8.89 -14.05 -3.28
CA LYS A 71 -8.67 -12.92 -4.21
C LYS A 71 -9.91 -12.50 -4.98
N SER A 72 -10.76 -13.45 -5.36
CA SER A 72 -12.03 -13.18 -6.05
C SER A 72 -13.06 -12.53 -5.13
N ASN A 73 -12.86 -12.61 -3.80
CA ASN A 73 -13.81 -12.17 -2.78
C ASN A 73 -15.22 -12.75 -3.00
N ASP A 74 -15.28 -13.98 -3.52
CA ASP A 74 -16.52 -14.67 -3.79
C ASP A 74 -17.12 -15.23 -2.50
N LYS A 75 -18.29 -14.70 -2.13
CA LYS A 75 -18.97 -15.04 -0.88
C LYS A 75 -19.40 -16.50 -0.80
N GLU A 76 -19.60 -17.18 -1.92
CA GLU A 76 -19.97 -18.61 -1.96
C GLU A 76 -18.74 -19.51 -1.75
N LEU A 77 -17.56 -19.05 -2.13
CA LEU A 77 -16.31 -19.82 -2.06
C LEU A 77 -15.48 -19.54 -0.79
N LEU A 78 -15.67 -18.38 -0.16
CA LEU A 78 -14.96 -18.04 1.08
C LEU A 78 -15.18 -19.03 2.24
N PRO A 79 -16.40 -19.59 2.47
CA PRO A 79 -16.59 -20.62 3.50
C PRO A 79 -15.67 -21.83 3.36
N LEU A 80 -15.34 -22.22 2.12
CA LEU A 80 -14.41 -23.33 1.88
C LEU A 80 -12.99 -23.01 2.35
N VAL A 81 -12.58 -21.73 2.26
CA VAL A 81 -11.28 -21.27 2.76
C VAL A 81 -11.27 -21.26 4.29
N LEU A 82 -12.36 -20.83 4.91
CA LEU A 82 -12.49 -20.84 6.37
C LEU A 82 -12.43 -22.26 6.92
N GLU A 83 -13.16 -23.20 6.32
CA GLU A 83 -13.12 -24.62 6.68
C GLU A 83 -11.71 -25.21 6.52
N LEU A 84 -11.01 -24.89 5.43
CA LEU A 84 -9.62 -25.27 5.24
C LEU A 84 -8.74 -24.81 6.39
N VAL A 85 -8.84 -23.53 6.76
CA VAL A 85 -8.03 -22.96 7.84
C VAL A 85 -8.39 -23.60 9.18
N GLU A 86 -9.66 -23.86 9.44
CA GLU A 86 -10.10 -24.48 10.68
C GLU A 86 -9.62 -25.93 10.84
N SER A 87 -9.62 -26.69 9.75
CA SER A 87 -9.21 -28.10 9.75
C SER A 87 -7.71 -28.31 9.73
N THR A 88 -6.96 -27.44 9.03
CA THR A 88 -5.54 -27.68 8.71
C THR A 88 -4.59 -26.94 9.65
N PHE A 89 -4.98 -25.72 10.08
CA PHE A 89 -4.08 -24.83 10.84
C PHE A 89 -4.08 -25.17 12.33
N THR A 90 -2.92 -25.02 12.98
CA THR A 90 -2.83 -25.20 14.44
C THR A 90 -3.66 -24.15 15.16
N SER A 91 -4.15 -24.48 16.37
CA SER A 91 -4.91 -23.55 17.21
C SER A 91 -4.17 -22.23 17.47
N ASN A 92 -2.82 -22.29 17.48
CA ASN A 92 -1.98 -21.10 17.66
C ASN A 92 -1.95 -20.18 16.44
N THR A 93 -2.14 -20.70 15.23
CA THR A 93 -2.05 -19.94 13.99
C THR A 93 -3.42 -19.54 13.45
N LYS A 94 -4.42 -20.44 13.52
CA LYS A 94 -5.75 -20.17 12.96
C LYS A 94 -6.43 -18.94 13.56
N LYS A 95 -6.27 -18.68 14.86
CA LYS A 95 -6.84 -17.51 15.54
C LYS A 95 -6.38 -16.16 14.96
N PHE A 96 -5.21 -16.14 14.30
CA PHE A 96 -4.68 -14.94 13.64
C PHE A 96 -5.06 -14.86 12.17
N ILE A 97 -5.36 -15.98 11.53
CA ILE A 97 -5.62 -16.02 10.10
C ILE A 97 -7.10 -15.88 9.79
N LEU A 98 -7.96 -16.56 10.55
CA LEU A 98 -9.42 -16.50 10.36
C LEU A 98 -9.94 -15.06 10.28
N PRO A 99 -9.61 -14.14 11.22
CA PRO A 99 -10.13 -12.79 11.15
C PRO A 99 -9.63 -11.95 9.95
N LEU A 100 -8.59 -12.40 9.23
CA LEU A 100 -8.08 -11.71 8.05
C LEU A 100 -8.81 -12.13 6.76
N ILE A 101 -9.51 -13.27 6.78
CA ILE A 101 -10.20 -13.83 5.61
C ILE A 101 -11.72 -13.90 5.79
N ASP A 102 -12.21 -13.88 7.03
CA ASP A 102 -13.63 -13.91 7.34
C ASP A 102 -14.27 -12.52 7.09
N PRO A 103 -15.19 -12.40 6.12
CA PRO A 103 -15.81 -11.11 5.77
C PRO A 103 -16.67 -10.52 6.89
N ASP A 104 -17.15 -11.35 7.84
CA ASP A 104 -17.98 -10.93 8.95
C ASP A 104 -17.16 -10.34 10.11
N ILE A 105 -15.85 -10.56 10.12
CA ILE A 105 -14.93 -10.07 11.13
C ILE A 105 -14.22 -8.82 10.60
N LYS A 106 -14.22 -7.76 11.43
CA LYS A 106 -13.39 -6.57 11.16
C LYS A 106 -12.03 -6.74 11.82
N PRO A 107 -10.93 -7.01 11.07
CA PRO A 107 -9.61 -7.26 11.66
C PRO A 107 -9.16 -6.15 12.61
N SER A 108 -9.43 -4.87 12.26
CA SER A 108 -9.09 -3.72 13.09
C SER A 108 -9.74 -3.73 14.48
N LYS A 109 -10.90 -4.38 14.65
CA LYS A 109 -11.59 -4.45 15.95
C LYS A 109 -11.03 -5.54 16.87
N VAL A 110 -10.56 -6.64 16.29
CA VAL A 110 -10.06 -7.79 17.06
C VAL A 110 -8.55 -7.76 17.28
N ALA A 111 -7.83 -6.93 16.54
CA ALA A 111 -6.36 -6.82 16.57
C ALA A 111 -5.79 -6.67 18.00
N ILE A 112 -6.33 -5.74 18.77
CA ILE A 112 -5.82 -5.39 20.12
C ILE A 112 -5.96 -6.58 21.10
N GLY A 113 -7.03 -7.37 20.97
CA GLY A 113 -7.24 -8.54 21.83
C GLY A 113 -6.44 -9.78 21.42
N LEU A 114 -5.90 -9.81 20.19
CA LEU A 114 -5.15 -10.96 19.66
C LEU A 114 -3.66 -10.90 19.93
N PHE A 115 -3.10 -9.71 20.14
CA PHE A 115 -1.66 -9.51 20.29
C PHE A 115 -1.33 -8.77 21.58
N ASP A 116 -0.34 -9.27 22.33
CA ASP A 116 0.18 -8.62 23.53
C ASP A 116 1.05 -7.39 23.24
N THR A 117 1.29 -7.11 21.96
CA THR A 117 2.14 -6.01 21.49
C THR A 117 1.30 -4.82 21.04
N LYS A 118 1.81 -3.61 21.31
CA LYS A 118 1.19 -2.38 20.81
C LYS A 118 1.40 -2.25 19.29
N PHE A 119 0.32 -1.96 18.59
CA PHE A 119 0.38 -1.53 17.19
C PHE A 119 0.82 -0.07 17.10
N LEU A 120 1.49 0.27 15.99
CA LEU A 120 1.91 1.64 15.75
C LEU A 120 0.69 2.54 15.53
N PRO A 121 0.63 3.71 16.16
CA PRO A 121 -0.31 4.76 15.82
C PRO A 121 -0.18 5.18 14.35
N LYS A 122 -1.24 5.78 13.80
CA LYS A 122 -1.27 6.20 12.40
C LYS A 122 -0.06 7.06 12.00
N ASP A 123 0.27 8.06 12.81
CA ASP A 123 1.32 9.00 12.50
C ASP A 123 2.71 8.36 12.56
N ASP A 124 2.96 7.46 13.51
CA ASP A 124 4.21 6.69 13.58
C ASP A 124 4.34 5.70 12.41
N PHE A 125 3.21 5.15 11.94
CA PHE A 125 3.21 4.27 10.77
C PHE A 125 3.48 5.05 9.47
N LEU A 126 2.96 6.28 9.34
CA LEU A 126 3.30 7.20 8.24
C LEU A 126 4.78 7.57 8.26
N LEU A 127 5.34 7.90 9.44
CA LEU A 127 6.78 8.15 9.59
C LEU A 127 7.62 6.96 9.11
N LEU A 128 7.28 5.76 9.55
CA LEU A 128 7.94 4.53 9.11
C LEU A 128 7.94 4.38 7.58
N TRP A 129 6.84 4.76 6.91
CA TRP A 129 6.76 4.71 5.46
C TRP A 129 7.60 5.81 4.79
N MET A 130 7.58 7.04 5.34
CA MET A 130 8.37 8.15 4.82
C MET A 130 9.88 7.92 4.95
N GLU A 131 10.32 7.24 6.01
CA GLU A 131 11.73 6.89 6.26
C GLU A 131 12.17 5.58 5.58
N SER A 132 11.24 4.85 4.97
CA SER A 132 11.56 3.59 4.31
C SER A 132 12.36 3.80 3.02
N ASN A 133 13.12 2.77 2.62
CA ASN A 133 13.79 2.74 1.31
C ASN A 133 12.82 2.43 0.14
N HIS A 134 11.53 2.26 0.42
CA HIS A 134 10.55 1.96 -0.59
C HIS A 134 10.00 3.26 -1.20
N ILE A 135 10.49 3.63 -2.38
CA ILE A 135 10.20 4.89 -3.08
C ILE A 135 8.69 5.20 -3.10
N TRP A 136 7.86 4.23 -3.49
CA TRP A 136 6.42 4.43 -3.56
C TRP A 136 5.79 4.77 -2.21
N LYS A 137 6.07 3.98 -1.15
CA LYS A 137 5.54 4.23 0.20
C LYS A 137 5.94 5.60 0.73
N LYS A 138 7.21 5.96 0.54
CA LYS A 138 7.74 7.25 0.92
C LYS A 138 6.93 8.38 0.28
N ASN A 139 6.80 8.37 -1.05
CA ASN A 139 6.20 9.47 -1.78
C ASN A 139 4.69 9.61 -1.55
N ILE A 140 3.91 8.51 -1.50
CA ILE A 140 2.49 8.60 -1.19
C ILE A 140 2.23 9.08 0.25
N SER A 141 3.15 8.77 1.19
CA SER A 141 3.05 9.26 2.57
C SER A 141 3.44 10.71 2.70
N LEU A 142 4.46 11.17 1.97
CA LEU A 142 4.85 12.59 1.89
C LEU A 142 3.72 13.43 1.28
N ASP A 143 3.22 13.05 0.12
CA ASP A 143 2.08 13.70 -0.55
C ASP A 143 0.87 13.81 0.38
N TYR A 144 0.50 12.70 1.02
CA TYR A 144 -0.59 12.70 2.00
C TYR A 144 -0.35 13.67 3.16
N CYS A 145 0.87 13.69 3.70
CA CYS A 145 1.21 14.58 4.82
C CYS A 145 1.25 16.04 4.42
N LEU A 146 1.73 16.36 3.22
CA LEU A 146 1.76 17.71 2.68
C LEU A 146 0.34 18.25 2.42
N LYS A 147 -0.49 17.47 1.72
CA LYS A 147 -1.88 17.84 1.39
C LYS A 147 -2.81 17.89 2.59
N ASN A 148 -2.50 17.16 3.67
CA ASN A 148 -3.24 17.20 4.94
C ASN A 148 -2.57 18.08 6.00
N GLU A 149 -1.63 18.95 5.63
CA GLU A 149 -0.96 19.92 6.51
C GLU A 149 -0.34 19.30 7.78
N LYS A 150 0.17 18.05 7.69
CA LYS A 150 0.77 17.35 8.83
C LYS A 150 2.21 17.78 9.10
N ILE A 151 2.42 19.10 9.25
CA ILE A 151 3.73 19.74 9.38
C ILE A 151 4.54 19.18 10.57
N ASN A 152 3.87 18.92 11.69
CA ASN A 152 4.54 18.36 12.87
C ASN A 152 5.12 16.96 12.61
N LEU A 153 4.54 16.21 11.70
CA LEU A 153 5.04 14.90 11.30
C LEU A 153 6.27 15.05 10.40
N LEU A 154 6.20 15.97 9.43
CA LEU A 154 7.31 16.28 8.53
C LEU A 154 8.56 16.79 9.27
N LYS A 155 8.38 17.52 10.38
CA LYS A 155 9.49 17.99 11.25
C LYS A 155 10.23 16.86 11.96
N LYS A 156 9.63 15.67 12.11
CA LYS A 156 10.25 14.52 12.78
C LYS A 156 11.17 13.72 11.86
N ILE A 157 11.10 13.94 10.56
CA ILE A 157 11.85 13.20 9.55
C ILE A 157 13.32 13.63 9.57
N ASP A 158 14.24 12.68 9.53
CA ASP A 158 15.65 12.95 9.26
C ASP A 158 15.87 13.20 7.76
N TRP A 159 15.70 14.45 7.36
CA TRP A 159 15.84 14.87 5.97
C TRP A 159 17.26 14.68 5.40
N LYS A 160 18.28 14.62 6.25
CA LYS A 160 19.67 14.38 5.81
C LYS A 160 19.86 12.95 5.31
N SER A 161 19.22 11.99 5.95
CA SER A 161 19.26 10.59 5.51
C SER A 161 18.47 10.36 4.22
N ILE A 162 17.44 11.16 3.96
CA ILE A 162 16.56 11.07 2.79
C ILE A 162 17.17 11.75 1.56
N ASN A 163 18.02 12.76 1.75
CA ASN A 163 18.55 13.63 0.68
C ASN A 163 19.45 12.95 -0.38
N ASN A 164 19.82 11.69 -0.20
CA ASN A 164 20.65 10.97 -1.19
C ASN A 164 19.89 10.49 -2.43
N ILE A 165 18.59 10.81 -2.57
CA ILE A 165 17.75 10.22 -3.61
C ILE A 165 17.07 11.32 -4.43
N LYS A 166 17.84 11.95 -5.34
CA LYS A 166 17.34 12.97 -6.29
C LYS A 166 16.13 12.49 -7.13
N THR A 167 16.06 11.21 -7.40
CA THR A 167 15.01 10.59 -8.24
C THR A 167 13.66 10.45 -7.55
N ASP A 168 13.60 10.55 -6.21
CA ASP A 168 12.36 10.34 -5.47
C ASP A 168 11.38 11.51 -5.59
N TYR A 169 11.89 12.72 -5.86
CA TYR A 169 11.07 13.94 -5.84
C TYR A 169 10.21 14.15 -7.09
N ASN A 170 10.44 13.41 -8.18
CA ASN A 170 9.60 13.48 -9.38
C ASN A 170 8.18 12.95 -9.14
N PHE A 171 7.96 12.25 -8.04
CA PHE A 171 6.63 11.83 -7.62
C PHE A 171 5.77 12.99 -7.11
N LEU A 172 6.36 14.01 -6.52
CA LEU A 172 5.68 15.16 -5.91
C LEU A 172 5.46 16.28 -6.93
N ASP A 173 4.41 17.07 -6.72
CA ASP A 173 4.16 18.25 -7.55
C ASP A 173 5.14 19.40 -7.26
N LYS A 174 5.13 20.43 -8.11
CA LYS A 174 6.04 21.57 -8.02
C LYS A 174 5.86 22.34 -6.70
N THR A 175 4.64 22.47 -6.21
CA THR A 175 4.34 23.20 -4.97
C THR A 175 4.87 22.45 -3.76
N GLU A 176 4.71 21.15 -3.73
CA GLU A 176 5.24 20.25 -2.71
C GLU A 176 6.76 20.28 -2.66
N LYS A 177 7.41 20.17 -3.83
CA LYS A 177 8.87 20.29 -3.97
C LYS A 177 9.39 21.62 -3.42
N LEU A 178 8.74 22.74 -3.79
CA LEU A 178 9.07 24.07 -3.29
C LEU A 178 8.90 24.21 -1.78
N TYR A 179 7.81 23.66 -1.25
CA TYR A 179 7.56 23.68 0.19
C TYR A 179 8.62 22.91 0.98
N LEU A 180 8.98 21.71 0.52
CA LEU A 180 10.03 20.88 1.13
C LEU A 180 11.40 21.58 1.07
N ASN A 181 11.76 22.14 -0.07
CA ASN A 181 13.02 22.89 -0.24
C ASN A 181 13.15 24.09 0.70
N ARG A 182 12.05 24.81 0.94
CA ARG A 182 12.06 26.01 1.81
C ARG A 182 12.16 25.66 3.28
N ASN A 183 11.56 24.55 3.70
CA ASN A 183 11.33 24.31 5.11
C ASN A 183 12.19 23.20 5.72
N PHE A 184 12.71 22.26 4.89
CA PHE A 184 13.31 21.03 5.41
C PHE A 184 14.62 20.62 4.75
N ILE A 185 14.93 21.12 3.55
CA ILE A 185 16.05 20.60 2.75
C ILE A 185 17.10 21.69 2.58
N ASP A 186 18.29 21.50 3.16
CA ASP A 186 19.40 22.44 3.09
C ASP A 186 20.02 22.56 1.67
N ASN A 187 20.05 21.48 0.94
CA ASN A 187 20.51 21.44 -0.45
C ASN A 187 19.30 21.57 -1.37
N LYS A 188 19.16 22.71 -2.03
CA LYS A 188 18.07 22.94 -2.99
C LYS A 188 17.97 21.77 -3.96
N ILE A 189 16.87 21.05 -3.89
CA ILE A 189 16.50 20.12 -4.95
C ILE A 189 16.39 20.96 -6.21
N LEU A 190 17.18 20.63 -7.23
CA LEU A 190 17.03 21.24 -8.53
C LEU A 190 15.62 20.92 -9.01
N ILE A 191 14.76 21.92 -8.98
CA ILE A 191 13.50 21.89 -9.70
C ILE A 191 13.92 22.11 -11.14
N GLU A 192 14.29 21.01 -11.82
CA GLU A 192 14.44 21.06 -13.27
C GLU A 192 13.12 21.58 -13.82
N GLU A 193 13.16 22.44 -14.82
CA GLU A 193 11.98 22.85 -15.58
C GLU A 193 11.44 21.61 -16.30
N GLU A 194 10.72 20.77 -15.54
CA GLU A 194 9.98 19.68 -16.15
C GLU A 194 8.84 20.30 -16.95
N ASN A 195 8.84 20.03 -18.24
CA ASN A 195 7.72 20.39 -19.15
C ASN A 195 6.43 19.61 -18.82
N ASN A 196 6.43 18.83 -17.75
CA ASN A 196 5.28 18.06 -17.32
C ASN A 196 4.33 18.92 -16.44
N MET A 197 3.06 18.97 -16.82
CA MET A 197 2.02 19.62 -16.04
C MET A 197 1.70 18.83 -14.76
N TYR A 198 1.78 17.49 -14.82
CA TYR A 198 1.39 16.59 -13.74
C TYR A 198 2.59 15.85 -13.16
N SER A 199 2.62 15.71 -11.83
CA SER A 199 3.54 14.82 -11.13
C SER A 199 3.24 13.34 -11.41
N ILE A 200 4.17 12.44 -11.06
CA ILE A 200 3.95 10.99 -11.22
C ILE A 200 2.74 10.52 -10.37
N LEU A 201 2.53 11.08 -9.17
CA LEU A 201 1.37 10.73 -8.35
C LEU A 201 0.07 11.18 -9.00
N GLU A 202 0.01 12.41 -9.51
CA GLU A 202 -1.17 12.93 -10.23
C GLU A 202 -1.47 12.10 -11.47
N LYS A 203 -0.46 11.79 -12.30
CA LYS A 203 -0.62 10.89 -13.45
C LYS A 203 -1.13 9.52 -13.03
N THR A 204 -0.65 8.98 -11.90
CA THR A 204 -1.12 7.69 -11.36
C THR A 204 -2.61 7.76 -10.96
N ILE A 205 -3.03 8.86 -10.33
CA ILE A 205 -4.45 9.09 -9.98
C ILE A 205 -5.31 9.19 -11.23
N LEU A 206 -4.86 9.93 -12.24
CA LEU A 206 -5.56 10.04 -13.53
C LEU A 206 -5.70 8.67 -14.21
N LEU A 207 -4.62 7.87 -14.24
CA LEU A 207 -4.70 6.51 -14.78
C LEU A 207 -5.71 5.63 -14.01
N LYS A 208 -5.73 5.70 -12.67
CA LYS A 208 -6.70 4.95 -11.87
C LYS A 208 -8.16 5.37 -12.10
N SER A 209 -8.42 6.58 -12.57
CA SER A 209 -9.77 7.04 -12.91
C SER A 209 -10.32 6.39 -14.20
N VAL A 210 -9.45 5.79 -15.02
CA VAL A 210 -9.84 5.08 -16.24
C VAL A 210 -10.24 3.65 -15.88
N ASN A 211 -11.41 3.22 -16.32
CA ASN A 211 -11.98 1.89 -16.01
C ASN A 211 -11.00 0.73 -16.27
N LEU A 212 -10.20 0.83 -17.34
CA LEU A 212 -9.20 -0.18 -17.70
C LEU A 212 -8.13 -0.38 -16.62
N PHE A 213 -7.79 0.67 -15.90
CA PHE A 213 -6.67 0.68 -14.95
C PHE A 213 -7.08 0.74 -13.47
N GLN A 214 -8.37 0.91 -13.18
CA GLN A 214 -8.87 1.13 -11.81
C GLN A 214 -8.46 0.02 -10.82
N ASN A 215 -8.37 -1.23 -11.28
CA ASN A 215 -8.01 -2.40 -10.47
C ASN A 215 -6.50 -2.67 -10.41
N ILE A 216 -5.68 -1.92 -11.16
CA ILE A 216 -4.23 -2.07 -11.14
C ILE A 216 -3.67 -1.31 -9.94
N PRO A 217 -2.82 -1.95 -9.10
CA PRO A 217 -2.20 -1.27 -7.95
C PRO A 217 -1.42 -0.01 -8.35
N GLY A 218 -1.53 1.06 -7.54
CA GLY A 218 -0.92 2.35 -7.84
C GLY A 218 0.61 2.31 -8.00
N ASN A 219 1.29 1.44 -7.24
CA ASN A 219 2.74 1.23 -7.38
C ASN A 219 3.13 0.60 -8.74
N ILE A 220 2.21 -0.07 -9.41
CA ILE A 220 2.42 -0.58 -10.79
C ILE A 220 2.08 0.52 -11.79
N LEU A 221 0.96 1.21 -11.61
CA LEU A 221 0.57 2.33 -12.48
C LEU A 221 1.59 3.47 -12.45
N SER A 222 2.25 3.71 -11.32
CA SER A 222 3.30 4.73 -11.24
C SER A 222 4.47 4.48 -12.19
N LYS A 223 4.77 3.23 -12.54
CA LYS A 223 5.78 2.90 -13.55
C LYS A 223 5.33 3.30 -14.96
N ILE A 224 4.03 3.17 -15.24
CA ILE A 224 3.45 3.64 -16.50
C ILE A 224 3.44 5.18 -16.50
N ALA A 225 3.05 5.81 -15.37
CA ALA A 225 3.04 7.25 -15.21
C ALA A 225 4.42 7.89 -15.43
N GLN A 226 5.51 7.21 -15.04
CA GLN A 226 6.89 7.69 -15.24
C GLN A 226 7.30 7.77 -16.70
N ILE A 227 6.78 6.89 -17.56
CA ILE A 227 7.11 6.86 -18.99
C ILE A 227 6.05 7.54 -19.86
N ALA A 228 4.91 7.91 -19.28
CA ALA A 228 3.84 8.60 -19.99
C ALA A 228 4.19 10.06 -20.25
N SER A 229 4.19 10.45 -21.51
CA SER A 229 4.33 11.84 -21.93
C SER A 229 2.97 12.53 -22.00
N GLU A 230 2.96 13.84 -21.75
CA GLU A 230 1.78 14.68 -21.91
C GLU A 230 1.78 15.27 -23.32
N ILE A 231 0.62 15.25 -23.95
CA ILE A 231 0.39 15.84 -25.28
C ILE A 231 -0.66 16.93 -25.09
N HIS A 232 -0.31 18.13 -25.51
CA HIS A 232 -1.27 19.23 -25.59
C HIS A 232 -1.97 19.16 -26.94
N LEU A 233 -3.30 19.13 -26.93
CA LEU A 233 -4.12 19.07 -28.14
C LEU A 233 -4.92 20.36 -28.22
N GLU A 234 -4.95 20.93 -29.40
CA GLU A 234 -5.83 22.05 -29.72
C GLU A 234 -7.15 21.55 -30.31
N GLU A 235 -8.14 22.46 -30.38
CA GLU A 235 -9.42 22.14 -30.99
C GLU A 235 -9.23 21.69 -32.46
N LYS A 236 -9.72 20.49 -32.80
CA LYS A 236 -9.59 19.78 -34.11
C LYS A 236 -8.34 18.98 -34.33
N ASP A 237 -7.46 18.85 -33.35
CA ASP A 237 -6.34 17.92 -33.45
C ASP A 237 -6.83 16.46 -33.54
N ILE A 238 -6.19 15.70 -34.42
CA ILE A 238 -6.52 14.28 -34.64
C ILE A 238 -5.64 13.44 -33.73
N ILE A 239 -6.24 12.76 -32.74
CA ILE A 239 -5.52 11.87 -31.80
C ILE A 239 -5.14 10.56 -32.47
N PHE A 240 -6.03 10.00 -33.28
CA PHE A 240 -5.82 8.74 -34.02
C PHE A 240 -6.30 8.88 -35.45
N LYS A 241 -5.58 8.23 -36.37
CA LYS A 241 -6.07 7.95 -37.72
C LYS A 241 -6.35 6.47 -37.81
N GLU A 242 -7.51 6.12 -38.35
CA GLU A 242 -7.87 4.74 -38.64
C GLU A 242 -7.03 4.25 -39.84
N GLY A 243 -6.30 3.12 -39.67
CA GLY A 243 -5.51 2.50 -40.74
C GLY A 243 -4.24 1.89 -40.25
#